data_98aaae193b6232afa8990e865e09c21e
#
_entry.id   98aaae193b6232afa8990e865e09c21e
#
_cell.length_a   1.000
_cell.length_b   1.000
_cell.length_c   1.000
_cell.angle_alpha   90.00
_cell.angle_beta   90.00
_cell.angle_gamma   90.00
#
_symmetry.space_group_name_H-M   'P 1'
#
loop_
_entity.id
_entity.type
_entity.pdbx_description
1 polymer ?
#
loop_
_entity_poly.entity_id
_entity_poly.type
_entity_poly.pdbx_seq_one_letter_code
_entity_poly.pdbx_strand_id
1 'polypeptide(L)'
;LASTPRPGAAVVLSPTLRDEVFGPTAWAELTGLVELLACCSHGDDLAAHPRRGEVEVLVTSWGAPPLTTGLLTELPRLRTVLHAAGSVRRIAGDAVWERGITVVSAADANNEPVAEYVYAQTVLALKDVHRRSRRIVTDRAMPPMEDVPGIREQTVGLVSFGSVARKTAQRLRRLDTEILAWDPYLDDEVFAAEGVTRVAELPELVARSRVLSIHTPLIRGRTENLVGGDLLRLLPHRATLVNTARGAVIDEAALIRVLAERPDLFAVLDVTAVEPPEPQSGLYTLPNVLLTGHVAGTVGTERRALGRLVLDELRRLTTGLPLLHTVPAASAHLRA
;
A
#
# COMPACT_ATOMS: atom_id res chain seq x y z
N LEU A 1 11.58 -9.52 42.03
CA LEU A 1 11.85 -8.79 40.79
C LEU A 1 10.81 -7.69 40.72
N ALA A 2 11.21 -6.43 40.87
CA ALA A 2 10.31 -5.30 40.69
C ALA A 2 9.83 -5.33 39.23
N SER A 3 8.52 -5.42 39.00
CA SER A 3 7.95 -5.33 37.66
C SER A 3 8.28 -3.95 37.09
N THR A 4 8.91 -3.90 35.93
CA THR A 4 9.10 -2.65 35.21
C THR A 4 7.74 -1.95 35.08
N PRO A 5 7.59 -0.67 35.43
CA PRO A 5 6.31 0.01 35.33
C PRO A 5 5.84 -0.04 33.86
N ARG A 6 4.57 -0.39 33.68
CA ARG A 6 3.96 -0.42 32.34
C ARG A 6 3.92 1.00 31.78
N PRO A 7 4.29 1.21 30.50
CA PRO A 7 4.21 2.53 29.90
C PRO A 7 2.75 2.99 29.80
N GLY A 8 2.50 4.28 30.02
CA GLY A 8 1.21 4.90 29.81
C GLY A 8 0.87 4.93 28.32
N ALA A 9 -0.25 4.36 27.92
CA ALA A 9 -0.62 4.28 26.52
C ALA A 9 -1.99 4.88 26.24
N ALA A 10 -2.12 5.51 25.07
CA ALA A 10 -3.40 5.87 24.49
C ALA A 10 -3.62 5.13 23.18
N VAL A 11 -4.87 4.79 22.91
CA VAL A 11 -5.31 4.16 21.65
C VAL A 11 -6.29 5.08 20.95
N VAL A 12 -6.02 5.43 19.70
CA VAL A 12 -6.92 6.27 18.88
C VAL A 12 -7.36 5.45 17.67
N LEU A 13 -8.47 4.74 17.85
CA LEU A 13 -9.16 3.92 16.85
C LEU A 13 -10.66 3.91 17.13
N SER A 14 -11.46 3.97 16.07
CA SER A 14 -12.89 3.70 16.26
C SER A 14 -13.11 2.29 16.83
N PRO A 15 -14.20 2.05 17.59
CA PRO A 15 -14.48 0.74 18.17
C PRO A 15 -14.47 -0.39 17.13
N THR A 16 -15.09 -0.18 15.97
CA THR A 16 -15.13 -1.15 14.87
C THR A 16 -13.74 -1.46 14.36
N LEU A 17 -12.93 -0.45 14.08
CA LEU A 17 -11.57 -0.65 13.57
C LEU A 17 -10.66 -1.31 14.62
N ARG A 18 -10.79 -0.96 15.88
CA ARG A 18 -10.09 -1.61 16.98
C ARG A 18 -10.40 -3.11 17.02
N ASP A 19 -11.68 -3.47 16.92
CA ASP A 19 -12.11 -4.85 16.96
C ASP A 19 -11.67 -5.63 15.70
N GLU A 20 -11.61 -4.98 14.54
CA GLU A 20 -11.07 -5.57 13.31
C GLU A 20 -9.55 -5.77 13.37
N VAL A 21 -8.80 -4.82 13.91
CA VAL A 21 -7.34 -4.85 13.97
C VAL A 21 -6.85 -5.79 15.07
N PHE A 22 -7.36 -5.67 16.29
CA PHE A 22 -6.86 -6.45 17.43
C PHE A 22 -7.73 -7.66 17.75
N GLY A 23 -9.06 -7.52 17.72
CA GLY A 23 -9.98 -8.52 18.27
C GLY A 23 -9.81 -8.72 19.78
N PRO A 24 -10.61 -9.58 20.37
CA PRO A 24 -10.65 -9.69 21.83
C PRO A 24 -9.32 -10.16 22.45
N THR A 25 -8.66 -11.14 21.85
CA THR A 25 -7.43 -11.75 22.41
C THR A 25 -6.25 -10.78 22.36
N ALA A 26 -5.95 -10.21 21.18
CA ALA A 26 -4.84 -9.27 21.03
C ALA A 26 -5.10 -7.96 21.77
N TRP A 27 -6.38 -7.54 21.88
CA TRP A 27 -6.77 -6.38 22.67
C TRP A 27 -6.51 -6.61 24.17
N ALA A 28 -6.91 -7.76 24.72
CA ALA A 28 -6.66 -8.11 26.12
C ALA A 28 -5.15 -8.16 26.40
N GLU A 29 -4.35 -8.68 25.48
CA GLU A 29 -2.91 -8.71 25.63
C GLU A 29 -2.28 -7.31 25.57
N LEU A 30 -2.69 -6.47 24.60
CA LEU A 30 -2.24 -5.07 24.50
C LEU A 30 -2.46 -4.35 25.83
N THR A 31 -3.69 -4.41 26.35
CA THR A 31 -4.05 -3.76 27.63
C THR A 31 -3.33 -4.38 28.84
N GLY A 32 -2.87 -5.61 28.73
CA GLY A 32 -2.03 -6.26 29.73
C GLY A 32 -0.58 -5.77 29.72
N LEU A 33 -0.07 -5.29 28.60
CA LEU A 33 1.30 -4.80 28.44
C LEU A 33 1.50 -3.32 28.80
N VAL A 34 0.44 -2.54 28.82
CA VAL A 34 0.48 -1.09 29.08
C VAL A 34 -0.46 -0.69 30.22
N GLU A 35 -0.28 0.50 30.77
CA GLU A 35 -1.33 1.21 31.48
C GLU A 35 -2.18 1.96 30.46
N LEU A 36 -3.39 1.44 30.16
CA LEU A 36 -4.27 2.08 29.20
C LEU A 36 -4.87 3.35 29.83
N LEU A 37 -4.34 4.51 29.45
CA LEU A 37 -4.77 5.81 29.95
C LEU A 37 -6.02 6.32 29.22
N ALA A 38 -6.06 6.14 27.90
CA ALA A 38 -7.15 6.60 27.04
C ALA A 38 -7.44 5.62 25.91
N CYS A 39 -8.71 5.46 25.56
CA CYS A 39 -9.17 4.78 24.37
C CYS A 39 -10.18 5.69 23.66
N CYS A 40 -9.75 6.33 22.58
CA CYS A 40 -10.47 7.39 21.90
C CYS A 40 -10.81 6.98 20.47
N SER A 41 -11.91 7.50 19.94
CA SER A 41 -12.27 7.32 18.53
C SER A 41 -11.61 8.36 17.64
N HIS A 42 -11.37 9.55 18.16
CA HIS A 42 -10.85 10.71 17.42
C HIS A 42 -9.70 11.40 18.19
N GLY A 43 -8.92 12.20 17.47
CA GLY A 43 -7.80 12.93 18.06
C GLY A 43 -8.21 14.02 19.05
N ASP A 44 -9.34 14.66 18.82
CA ASP A 44 -9.88 15.69 19.71
C ASP A 44 -10.23 15.11 21.08
N ASP A 45 -10.73 13.86 21.13
CA ASP A 45 -11.00 13.15 22.38
C ASP A 45 -9.71 12.93 23.18
N LEU A 46 -8.60 12.61 22.49
CA LEU A 46 -7.30 12.48 23.12
C LEU A 46 -6.78 13.81 23.66
N ALA A 47 -6.89 14.87 22.87
CA ALA A 47 -6.46 16.22 23.26
C ALA A 47 -7.22 16.75 24.50
N ALA A 48 -8.49 16.36 24.65
CA ALA A 48 -9.32 16.71 25.80
C ALA A 48 -9.14 15.77 27.01
N HIS A 49 -8.45 14.64 26.84
CA HIS A 49 -8.35 13.63 27.90
C HIS A 49 -7.51 14.12 29.09
N PRO A 50 -7.99 13.99 30.36
CA PRO A 50 -7.32 14.57 31.55
C PRO A 50 -5.91 13.99 31.79
N ARG A 51 -5.68 12.72 31.41
CA ARG A 51 -4.37 12.05 31.59
C ARG A 51 -3.49 12.08 30.34
N ARG A 52 -3.80 12.88 29.32
CA ARG A 52 -3.04 12.93 28.05
C ARG A 52 -1.54 13.23 28.25
N GLY A 53 -1.21 14.04 29.23
CA GLY A 53 0.18 14.39 29.55
C GLY A 53 1.04 13.21 30.04
N GLU A 54 0.41 12.09 30.42
CA GLU A 54 1.11 10.88 30.88
C GLU A 54 1.34 9.86 29.73
N VAL A 55 0.82 10.11 28.53
CA VAL A 55 0.92 9.19 27.39
C VAL A 55 2.35 9.12 26.89
N GLU A 56 2.92 7.93 26.95
CA GLU A 56 4.27 7.59 26.45
C GLU A 56 4.20 6.82 25.11
N VAL A 57 3.14 6.02 24.92
CA VAL A 57 2.92 5.21 23.72
C VAL A 57 1.55 5.55 23.12
N LEU A 58 1.53 5.84 21.83
CA LEU A 58 0.30 6.11 21.10
C LEU A 58 0.07 5.01 20.05
N VAL A 59 -1.03 4.28 20.18
CA VAL A 59 -1.44 3.27 19.19
C VAL A 59 -2.50 3.89 18.27
N THR A 60 -2.26 3.83 16.97
CA THR A 60 -3.11 4.44 15.94
C THR A 60 -3.35 3.50 14.78
N SER A 61 -4.29 3.86 13.88
CA SER A 61 -4.51 3.22 12.58
C SER A 61 -5.10 4.24 11.61
N TRP A 62 -5.82 3.79 10.57
CA TRP A 62 -6.52 4.68 9.65
C TRP A 62 -7.49 5.62 10.38
N GLY A 63 -7.57 6.85 9.92
CA GLY A 63 -8.39 7.89 10.57
C GLY A 63 -7.73 8.58 11.76
N ALA A 64 -6.50 8.19 12.14
CA ALA A 64 -5.76 8.90 13.17
C ALA A 64 -5.47 10.36 12.77
N PRO A 65 -5.52 11.30 13.72
CA PRO A 65 -5.21 12.69 13.44
C PRO A 65 -3.74 12.91 13.13
N PRO A 66 -3.39 13.95 12.36
CA PRO A 66 -2.01 14.40 12.25
C PRO A 66 -1.45 14.76 13.62
N LEU A 67 -0.24 14.32 13.93
CA LEU A 67 0.48 14.69 15.15
C LEU A 67 1.13 16.07 14.95
N THR A 68 0.27 17.10 14.99
CA THR A 68 0.70 18.49 14.86
C THR A 68 1.49 18.96 16.09
N THR A 69 2.25 20.05 15.95
CA THR A 69 2.95 20.68 17.08
C THR A 69 2.00 20.96 18.25
N GLY A 70 0.76 21.41 17.97
CA GLY A 70 -0.26 21.66 19.00
C GLY A 70 -0.63 20.38 19.77
N LEU A 71 -0.97 19.29 19.07
CA LEU A 71 -1.29 18.02 19.72
C LEU A 71 -0.08 17.46 20.47
N LEU A 72 1.11 17.56 19.91
CA LEU A 72 2.33 17.08 20.55
C LEU A 72 2.67 17.88 21.83
N THR A 73 2.28 19.15 21.92
CA THR A 73 2.41 19.95 23.16
C THR A 73 1.55 19.39 24.29
N GLU A 74 0.37 18.86 23.96
CA GLU A 74 -0.52 18.20 24.91
C GLU A 74 -0.04 16.78 25.32
N LEU A 75 0.91 16.20 24.57
CA LEU A 75 1.49 14.88 24.78
C LEU A 75 3.00 14.98 25.10
N PRO A 76 3.41 15.66 26.19
CA PRO A 76 4.81 15.95 26.45
C PRO A 76 5.69 14.70 26.70
N ARG A 77 5.08 13.59 27.12
CA ARG A 77 5.78 12.33 27.41
C ARG A 77 5.77 11.34 26.24
N LEU A 78 5.10 11.66 25.12
CA LEU A 78 5.03 10.78 23.96
C LEU A 78 6.42 10.48 23.38
N ARG A 79 6.78 9.21 23.31
CA ARG A 79 8.06 8.69 22.80
C ARG A 79 7.90 7.75 21.64
N THR A 80 6.78 7.02 21.57
CA THR A 80 6.58 5.97 20.57
C THR A 80 5.18 6.02 19.99
N VAL A 81 5.08 5.96 18.68
CA VAL A 81 3.82 5.79 17.92
C VAL A 81 3.85 4.42 17.26
N LEU A 82 2.85 3.59 17.54
CA LEU A 82 2.65 2.29 16.93
C LEU A 82 1.45 2.39 15.97
N HIS A 83 1.73 2.50 14.66
CA HIS A 83 0.71 2.72 13.65
C HIS A 83 0.30 1.42 12.98
N ALA A 84 -0.88 0.91 13.34
CA ALA A 84 -1.48 -0.30 12.77
C ALA A 84 -2.09 -0.04 11.38
N ALA A 85 -1.30 0.54 10.48
CA ALA A 85 -1.61 0.76 9.07
C ALA A 85 -0.33 0.91 8.25
N GLY A 86 -0.44 1.08 6.94
CA GLY A 86 0.72 1.17 6.04
C GLY A 86 1.44 2.52 6.14
N SER A 87 0.82 3.58 5.62
CA SER A 87 1.47 4.87 5.47
C SER A 87 1.38 5.74 6.71
N VAL A 88 2.51 6.26 7.18
CA VAL A 88 2.59 7.21 8.31
C VAL A 88 2.56 8.68 7.86
N ARG A 89 2.54 8.96 6.56
CA ARG A 89 2.69 10.32 6.01
C ARG A 89 1.62 11.32 6.50
N ARG A 90 0.41 10.83 6.78
CA ARG A 90 -0.69 11.66 7.28
C ARG A 90 -0.56 11.98 8.76
N ILE A 91 0.11 11.12 9.53
CA ILE A 91 0.18 11.25 10.98
C ILE A 91 1.51 11.81 11.48
N ALA A 92 2.62 11.51 10.81
CA ALA A 92 3.97 11.88 11.24
C ALA A 92 4.57 12.94 10.30
N GLY A 93 4.40 14.22 10.67
CA GLY A 93 5.09 15.36 10.06
C GLY A 93 6.41 15.68 10.75
N ASP A 94 7.08 16.77 10.33
CA ASP A 94 8.40 17.19 10.81
C ASP A 94 8.46 17.30 12.33
N ALA A 95 7.42 17.83 12.97
CA ALA A 95 7.37 17.98 14.43
C ALA A 95 7.52 16.66 15.20
N VAL A 96 7.10 15.53 14.61
CA VAL A 96 7.28 14.19 15.21
C VAL A 96 8.76 13.81 15.21
N TRP A 97 9.41 14.04 14.07
CA TRP A 97 10.83 13.70 13.87
C TRP A 97 11.76 14.62 14.65
N GLU A 98 11.47 15.92 14.70
CA GLU A 98 12.24 16.92 15.48
C GLU A 98 12.20 16.61 16.98
N ARG A 99 11.10 16.03 17.49
CA ARG A 99 11.00 15.58 18.88
C ARG A 99 11.65 14.22 19.15
N GLY A 100 12.23 13.57 18.14
CA GLY A 100 12.84 12.25 18.29
C GLY A 100 11.84 11.14 18.65
N ILE A 101 10.57 11.30 18.29
CA ILE A 101 9.53 10.29 18.53
C ILE A 101 9.77 9.11 17.58
N THR A 102 9.85 7.91 18.14
CA THR A 102 9.95 6.68 17.35
C THR A 102 8.59 6.33 16.74
N VAL A 103 8.55 6.16 15.43
CA VAL A 103 7.34 5.77 14.71
C VAL A 103 7.51 4.37 14.14
N VAL A 104 6.60 3.48 14.47
CA VAL A 104 6.47 2.13 13.91
C VAL A 104 5.30 2.12 12.93
N SER A 105 5.47 1.42 11.80
CA SER A 105 4.41 1.21 10.81
C SER A 105 4.16 -0.27 10.58
N ALA A 106 2.90 -0.65 10.46
CA ALA A 106 2.51 -1.99 10.04
C ALA A 106 2.50 -2.16 8.51
N ALA A 107 3.25 -1.31 7.78
CA ALA A 107 3.34 -1.37 6.32
C ALA A 107 3.73 -2.75 5.81
N ASP A 108 4.64 -3.45 6.48
CA ASP A 108 5.10 -4.78 6.03
C ASP A 108 3.98 -5.82 6.06
N ALA A 109 3.12 -5.78 7.08
CA ALA A 109 1.92 -6.61 7.15
C ALA A 109 0.87 -6.20 6.10
N ASN A 110 0.72 -4.91 5.81
CA ASN A 110 -0.21 -4.42 4.78
C ASN A 110 0.26 -4.74 3.35
N ASN A 111 1.56 -4.86 3.13
CA ASN A 111 2.14 -5.09 1.80
C ASN A 111 1.94 -6.54 1.30
N GLU A 112 1.69 -7.50 2.20
CA GLU A 112 1.45 -8.90 1.82
C GLU A 112 0.17 -9.06 0.98
N PRO A 113 -1.03 -8.64 1.43
CA PRO A 113 -2.24 -8.76 0.61
C PRO A 113 -2.15 -7.95 -0.68
N VAL A 114 -1.48 -6.78 -0.69
CA VAL A 114 -1.27 -6.03 -1.93
C VAL A 114 -0.49 -6.87 -2.95
N ALA A 115 0.58 -7.53 -2.53
CA ALA A 115 1.36 -8.39 -3.41
C ALA A 115 0.58 -9.61 -3.89
N GLU A 116 -0.29 -10.18 -3.03
CA GLU A 116 -1.20 -11.27 -3.39
C GLU A 116 -2.24 -10.81 -4.41
N TYR A 117 -2.81 -9.64 -4.21
CA TYR A 117 -3.75 -9.05 -5.15
C TYR A 117 -3.10 -8.83 -6.53
N VAL A 118 -1.91 -8.22 -6.59
CA VAL A 118 -1.18 -7.99 -7.84
C VAL A 118 -0.82 -9.31 -8.53
N TYR A 119 -0.39 -10.32 -7.79
CA TYR A 119 -0.15 -11.66 -8.31
C TYR A 119 -1.42 -12.25 -8.95
N ALA A 120 -2.54 -12.20 -8.23
CA ALA A 120 -3.82 -12.69 -8.75
C ALA A 120 -4.25 -11.95 -10.02
N GLN A 121 -4.17 -10.61 -10.03
CA GLN A 121 -4.49 -9.80 -11.22
C GLN A 121 -3.56 -10.09 -12.39
N THR A 122 -2.28 -10.36 -12.14
CA THR A 122 -1.33 -10.76 -13.19
C THR A 122 -1.74 -12.08 -13.82
N VAL A 123 -2.08 -13.09 -13.03
CA VAL A 123 -2.59 -14.39 -13.54
C VAL A 123 -3.86 -14.20 -14.37
N LEU A 124 -4.82 -13.43 -13.87
CA LEU A 124 -6.08 -13.14 -14.56
C LEU A 124 -5.85 -12.36 -15.87
N ALA A 125 -4.91 -11.41 -15.88
CA ALA A 125 -4.53 -10.65 -17.06
C ALA A 125 -3.88 -11.55 -18.14
N LEU A 126 -2.95 -12.41 -17.75
CA LEU A 126 -2.25 -13.33 -18.67
C LEU A 126 -3.18 -14.43 -19.20
N LYS A 127 -4.25 -14.77 -18.48
CA LYS A 127 -5.35 -15.64 -18.94
C LYS A 127 -6.45 -14.87 -19.67
N ASP A 128 -6.30 -13.54 -19.81
CA ASP A 128 -7.27 -12.64 -20.47
C ASP A 128 -8.70 -12.73 -19.89
N VAL A 129 -8.81 -13.06 -18.62
CA VAL A 129 -10.08 -13.35 -17.96
C VAL A 129 -11.05 -12.18 -18.03
N HIS A 130 -10.57 -10.96 -17.70
CA HIS A 130 -11.43 -9.79 -17.64
C HIS A 130 -12.03 -9.41 -19.00
N ARG A 131 -11.20 -9.39 -20.08
CA ARG A 131 -11.68 -9.09 -21.43
C ARG A 131 -12.63 -10.19 -21.94
N ARG A 132 -12.25 -11.44 -21.74
CA ARG A 132 -13.06 -12.59 -22.19
C ARG A 132 -14.40 -12.63 -21.50
N SER A 133 -14.45 -12.44 -20.19
CA SER A 133 -15.68 -12.39 -19.42
C SER A 133 -16.65 -11.33 -19.97
N ARG A 134 -16.14 -10.12 -20.23
CA ARG A 134 -16.98 -9.05 -20.81
C ARG A 134 -17.45 -9.37 -22.22
N ARG A 135 -16.56 -9.88 -23.07
CA ARG A 135 -16.93 -10.27 -24.45
C ARG A 135 -17.99 -11.35 -24.48
N ILE A 136 -17.88 -12.38 -23.64
CA ILE A 136 -18.91 -13.44 -23.56
C ILE A 136 -20.27 -12.84 -23.22
N VAL A 137 -20.32 -11.90 -22.27
CA VAL A 137 -21.59 -11.24 -21.89
C VAL A 137 -22.16 -10.38 -23.00
N THR A 138 -21.29 -9.60 -23.69
CA THR A 138 -21.69 -8.69 -24.76
C THR A 138 -22.06 -9.43 -26.01
N ASP A 139 -21.21 -10.34 -26.49
CA ASP A 139 -21.31 -10.99 -27.79
C ASP A 139 -22.22 -12.24 -27.71
N ARG A 140 -22.51 -12.74 -26.50
CA ARG A 140 -23.22 -14.01 -26.25
C ARG A 140 -22.61 -15.19 -27.00
N ALA A 141 -21.29 -15.16 -27.16
CA ALA A 141 -20.53 -16.15 -27.90
C ALA A 141 -19.16 -16.36 -27.21
N MET A 142 -18.54 -17.51 -27.47
CA MET A 142 -17.19 -17.81 -26.98
C MET A 142 -16.16 -17.07 -27.84
N PRO A 143 -15.33 -16.16 -27.27
CA PRO A 143 -14.24 -15.53 -28.02
C PRO A 143 -13.18 -16.59 -28.40
N PRO A 144 -12.46 -16.38 -29.52
CA PRO A 144 -11.40 -17.29 -29.96
C PRO A 144 -10.31 -17.44 -28.90
N MET A 145 -9.65 -18.61 -28.90
CA MET A 145 -8.60 -18.93 -27.91
C MET A 145 -7.21 -18.44 -28.31
N GLU A 146 -7.01 -18.14 -29.59
CA GLU A 146 -5.72 -17.76 -30.19
C GLU A 146 -5.17 -16.46 -29.63
N ASP A 147 -6.07 -15.63 -29.10
CA ASP A 147 -5.73 -14.33 -28.50
C ASP A 147 -5.24 -14.44 -27.04
N VAL A 148 -5.33 -15.60 -26.39
CA VAL A 148 -4.94 -15.77 -24.99
C VAL A 148 -3.43 -16.03 -24.90
N PRO A 149 -2.64 -15.13 -24.28
CA PRO A 149 -1.17 -15.26 -24.29
C PRO A 149 -0.66 -16.48 -23.50
N GLY A 150 -1.40 -16.90 -22.51
CA GLY A 150 -0.89 -17.84 -21.51
C GLY A 150 -0.04 -17.15 -20.45
N ILE A 151 0.50 -17.91 -19.52
CA ILE A 151 1.27 -17.34 -18.40
C ILE A 151 2.78 -17.40 -18.68
N ARG A 152 3.24 -18.54 -19.20
CA ARG A 152 4.67 -18.81 -19.35
C ARG A 152 5.30 -17.91 -20.40
N GLU A 153 6.57 -17.56 -20.18
CA GLU A 153 7.36 -16.75 -21.11
C GLU A 153 6.80 -15.35 -21.38
N GLN A 154 5.87 -14.89 -20.50
CA GLN A 154 5.34 -13.54 -20.58
C GLN A 154 6.15 -12.59 -19.70
N THR A 155 6.29 -11.35 -20.14
CA THR A 155 7.02 -10.32 -19.41
C THR A 155 6.09 -9.56 -18.46
N VAL A 156 6.46 -9.49 -17.20
CA VAL A 156 5.80 -8.66 -16.17
C VAL A 156 6.73 -7.54 -15.75
N GLY A 157 6.31 -6.29 -15.97
CA GLY A 157 7.07 -5.10 -15.60
C GLY A 157 6.59 -4.51 -14.27
N LEU A 158 7.54 -4.16 -13.40
CA LEU A 158 7.28 -3.55 -12.09
C LEU A 158 7.86 -2.13 -12.07
N VAL A 159 6.99 -1.12 -11.97
CA VAL A 159 7.42 0.29 -11.87
C VAL A 159 7.65 0.62 -10.40
N SER A 160 8.89 0.88 -10.03
CA SER A 160 9.49 0.91 -8.70
C SER A 160 9.59 -0.48 -8.06
N PHE A 161 10.70 -0.69 -7.30
CA PHE A 161 11.04 -2.01 -6.78
C PHE A 161 11.17 -2.02 -5.24
N GLY A 162 10.16 -1.41 -4.58
CA GLY A 162 10.01 -1.38 -3.13
C GLY A 162 9.48 -2.71 -2.55
N SER A 163 9.02 -2.69 -1.30
CA SER A 163 8.58 -3.89 -0.55
C SER A 163 7.45 -4.65 -1.28
N VAL A 164 6.39 -3.98 -1.74
CA VAL A 164 5.29 -4.64 -2.46
C VAL A 164 5.78 -5.30 -3.75
N ALA A 165 6.59 -4.59 -4.54
CA ALA A 165 7.11 -5.11 -5.81
C ALA A 165 7.98 -6.36 -5.59
N ARG A 166 8.85 -6.36 -4.56
CA ARG A 166 9.67 -7.53 -4.20
C ARG A 166 8.82 -8.72 -3.76
N LYS A 167 7.84 -8.50 -2.90
CA LYS A 167 6.88 -9.53 -2.48
C LYS A 167 6.07 -10.08 -3.68
N THR A 168 5.71 -9.22 -4.62
CA THR A 168 5.05 -9.61 -5.88
C THR A 168 6.00 -10.45 -6.75
N ALA A 169 7.23 -10.00 -6.95
CA ALA A 169 8.24 -10.74 -7.74
C ALA A 169 8.49 -12.14 -7.16
N GLN A 170 8.59 -12.28 -5.84
CA GLN A 170 8.75 -13.57 -5.16
C GLN A 170 7.61 -14.55 -5.47
N ARG A 171 6.38 -14.06 -5.63
CA ARG A 171 5.22 -14.88 -6.00
C ARG A 171 5.24 -15.23 -7.49
N LEU A 172 5.56 -14.24 -8.35
CA LEU A 172 5.59 -14.40 -9.80
C LEU A 172 6.66 -15.39 -10.27
N ARG A 173 7.79 -15.53 -9.57
CA ARG A 173 8.85 -16.52 -9.90
C ARG A 173 8.36 -17.95 -10.04
N ARG A 174 7.19 -18.28 -9.46
CA ARG A 174 6.57 -19.61 -9.58
C ARG A 174 5.82 -19.81 -10.90
N LEU A 175 5.67 -18.77 -11.71
CA LEU A 175 4.84 -18.77 -12.92
C LEU A 175 5.64 -18.95 -14.22
N ASP A 176 6.97 -19.04 -14.16
CA ASP A 176 7.83 -19.09 -15.35
C ASP A 176 7.58 -17.87 -16.25
N THR A 177 7.58 -16.66 -15.64
CA THR A 177 7.48 -15.37 -16.32
C THR A 177 8.81 -14.63 -16.26
N GLU A 178 9.12 -13.83 -17.26
CA GLU A 178 10.19 -12.84 -17.18
C GLU A 178 9.76 -11.68 -16.30
N ILE A 179 10.52 -11.37 -15.25
CA ILE A 179 10.21 -10.26 -14.36
C ILE A 179 11.21 -9.15 -14.60
N LEU A 180 10.73 -8.01 -15.08
CA LEU A 180 11.50 -6.80 -15.26
C LEU A 180 11.11 -5.76 -14.19
N ALA A 181 12.05 -4.94 -13.75
CA ALA A 181 11.73 -3.83 -12.87
C ALA A 181 12.58 -2.60 -13.18
N TRP A 182 12.00 -1.44 -12.96
CA TRP A 182 12.65 -0.14 -13.02
C TRP A 182 12.52 0.56 -11.68
N ASP A 183 13.67 0.96 -11.12
CA ASP A 183 13.75 1.84 -9.95
C ASP A 183 15.07 2.62 -10.05
N PRO A 184 15.03 3.97 -10.11
CA PRO A 184 16.23 4.78 -10.29
C PRO A 184 17.06 4.96 -9.01
N TYR A 185 16.60 4.45 -7.87
CA TYR A 185 17.23 4.66 -6.57
C TYR A 185 17.87 3.40 -5.98
N LEU A 186 17.73 2.26 -6.66
CA LEU A 186 18.23 0.97 -6.18
C LEU A 186 19.40 0.48 -7.04
N ASP A 187 20.37 -0.14 -6.37
CA ASP A 187 21.53 -0.76 -7.01
C ASP A 187 21.17 -2.10 -7.65
N ASP A 188 21.97 -2.54 -8.62
CA ASP A 188 21.75 -3.77 -9.40
C ASP A 188 21.66 -5.02 -8.52
N GLU A 189 22.42 -5.06 -7.43
CA GLU A 189 22.44 -6.16 -6.47
C GLU A 189 21.07 -6.43 -5.84
N VAL A 190 20.26 -5.39 -5.65
CA VAL A 190 18.91 -5.51 -5.07
C VAL A 190 17.98 -6.28 -6.02
N PHE A 191 18.08 -6.03 -7.31
CA PHE A 191 17.31 -6.75 -8.35
C PHE A 191 17.79 -8.18 -8.50
N ALA A 192 19.11 -8.35 -8.56
CA ALA A 192 19.74 -9.67 -8.70
C ALA A 192 19.40 -10.61 -7.53
N ALA A 193 19.42 -10.10 -6.31
CA ALA A 193 19.04 -10.86 -5.10
C ALA A 193 17.59 -11.40 -5.16
N GLU A 194 16.71 -10.71 -5.86
CA GLU A 194 15.31 -11.11 -6.05
C GLU A 194 15.08 -11.86 -7.38
N GLY A 195 16.12 -12.13 -8.17
CA GLY A 195 16.00 -12.80 -9.47
C GLY A 195 15.16 -12.01 -10.48
N VAL A 196 15.30 -10.68 -10.46
CA VAL A 196 14.59 -9.73 -11.31
C VAL A 196 15.58 -9.03 -12.23
N THR A 197 15.24 -8.84 -13.49
CA THR A 197 16.07 -8.10 -14.44
C THR A 197 15.80 -6.61 -14.29
N ARG A 198 16.83 -5.84 -13.95
CA ARG A 198 16.74 -4.37 -13.94
C ARG A 198 16.66 -3.84 -15.36
N VAL A 199 15.77 -2.86 -15.57
CA VAL A 199 15.70 -2.06 -16.81
C VAL A 199 16.13 -0.63 -16.48
N ALA A 200 17.03 -0.06 -17.25
CA ALA A 200 17.59 1.27 -17.01
C ALA A 200 16.56 2.38 -17.24
N GLU A 201 15.73 2.23 -18.26
CA GLU A 201 14.82 3.26 -18.74
C GLU A 201 13.35 2.83 -18.60
N LEU A 202 12.52 3.69 -18.01
CA LEU A 202 11.09 3.42 -17.82
C LEU A 202 10.35 3.17 -19.15
N PRO A 203 10.60 3.90 -20.26
CA PRO A 203 9.99 3.60 -21.55
C PRO A 203 10.27 2.18 -22.05
N GLU A 204 11.49 1.66 -21.85
CA GLU A 204 11.84 0.29 -22.22
C GLU A 204 11.04 -0.73 -21.40
N LEU A 205 10.94 -0.52 -20.08
CA LEU A 205 10.13 -1.38 -19.22
C LEU A 205 8.69 -1.44 -19.72
N VAL A 206 8.08 -0.29 -19.99
CA VAL A 206 6.69 -0.18 -20.46
C VAL A 206 6.49 -0.92 -21.79
N ALA A 207 7.39 -0.68 -22.76
CA ALA A 207 7.29 -1.28 -24.10
C ALA A 207 7.44 -2.80 -24.12
N ARG A 208 8.10 -3.40 -23.09
CA ARG A 208 8.31 -4.85 -22.99
C ARG A 208 7.25 -5.55 -22.12
N SER A 209 6.44 -4.80 -21.36
CA SER A 209 5.58 -5.37 -20.34
C SER A 209 4.24 -5.83 -20.88
N ARG A 210 3.96 -7.13 -20.85
CA ARG A 210 2.63 -7.68 -21.09
C ARG A 210 1.66 -7.34 -19.96
N VAL A 211 2.16 -7.35 -18.74
CA VAL A 211 1.51 -6.79 -17.55
C VAL A 211 2.44 -5.77 -16.94
N LEU A 212 1.99 -4.53 -16.82
CA LEU A 212 2.73 -3.45 -16.15
C LEU A 212 2.07 -3.16 -14.82
N SER A 213 2.79 -3.35 -13.72
CA SER A 213 2.28 -3.08 -12.37
C SER A 213 3.00 -1.89 -11.72
N ILE A 214 2.20 -0.96 -11.21
CA ILE A 214 2.69 0.27 -10.58
C ILE A 214 2.84 0.06 -9.06
N HIS A 215 4.04 0.31 -8.54
CA HIS A 215 4.39 0.21 -7.12
C HIS A 215 5.02 1.50 -6.58
N THR A 216 4.97 2.55 -7.37
CA THR A 216 5.61 3.83 -7.08
C THR A 216 4.84 4.60 -6.01
N PRO A 217 5.49 5.09 -4.95
CA PRO A 217 4.85 5.98 -3.99
C PRO A 217 4.54 7.33 -4.65
N LEU A 218 3.44 7.96 -4.26
CA LEU A 218 3.12 9.31 -4.71
C LEU A 218 3.98 10.32 -3.96
N ILE A 219 4.90 10.97 -4.66
CA ILE A 219 5.71 12.08 -4.17
C ILE A 219 5.40 13.29 -5.06
N ARG A 220 4.71 14.29 -4.48
CA ARG A 220 4.31 15.50 -5.23
C ARG A 220 5.52 16.16 -5.89
N GLY A 221 5.35 16.55 -7.16
CA GLY A 221 6.40 17.16 -7.97
C GLY A 221 7.52 16.20 -8.42
N ARG A 222 7.44 14.88 -8.09
CA ARG A 222 8.44 13.88 -8.51
C ARG A 222 7.84 12.67 -9.21
N THR A 223 6.83 12.05 -8.61
CA THR A 223 6.20 10.84 -9.14
C THR A 223 4.72 11.04 -9.51
N GLU A 224 4.20 12.24 -9.31
CA GLU A 224 2.89 12.64 -9.81
C GLU A 224 2.93 12.66 -11.35
N ASN A 225 1.94 11.99 -11.96
CA ASN A 225 1.86 11.81 -13.42
C ASN A 225 3.10 11.15 -14.05
N LEU A 226 3.88 10.37 -13.27
CA LEU A 226 5.06 9.66 -13.77
C LEU A 226 4.74 8.81 -14.99
N VAL A 227 3.58 8.16 -15.00
CA VAL A 227 3.11 7.36 -16.15
C VAL A 227 2.11 8.19 -16.94
N GLY A 228 2.65 8.99 -17.84
CA GLY A 228 1.87 9.84 -18.74
C GLY A 228 1.43 9.16 -20.03
N GLY A 229 0.69 9.89 -20.86
CA GLY A 229 0.11 9.38 -22.11
C GLY A 229 1.13 8.78 -23.08
N ASP A 230 2.31 9.38 -23.19
CA ASP A 230 3.36 8.89 -24.11
C ASP A 230 3.89 7.51 -23.66
N LEU A 231 4.09 7.32 -22.37
CA LEU A 231 4.45 6.01 -21.83
C LEU A 231 3.31 5.00 -22.02
N LEU A 232 2.07 5.37 -21.75
CA LEU A 232 0.93 4.47 -21.89
C LEU A 232 0.76 3.97 -23.33
N ARG A 233 1.09 4.78 -24.35
CA ARG A 233 1.03 4.39 -25.77
C ARG A 233 2.10 3.37 -26.15
N LEU A 234 3.20 3.27 -25.40
CA LEU A 234 4.26 2.25 -25.61
C LEU A 234 3.83 0.84 -25.17
N LEU A 235 2.77 0.71 -24.38
CA LEU A 235 2.29 -0.60 -23.95
C LEU A 235 2.04 -1.53 -25.14
N PRO A 236 2.54 -2.79 -25.11
CA PRO A 236 2.35 -3.74 -26.20
C PRO A 236 0.85 -4.00 -26.47
N HIS A 237 0.57 -4.55 -27.64
CA HIS A 237 -0.79 -4.97 -27.97
C HIS A 237 -1.34 -5.90 -26.89
N ARG A 238 -2.57 -5.59 -26.41
CA ARG A 238 -3.29 -6.33 -25.35
C ARG A 238 -2.57 -6.36 -23.99
N ALA A 239 -1.70 -5.40 -23.69
CA ALA A 239 -1.12 -5.30 -22.36
C ALA A 239 -2.19 -4.96 -21.31
N THR A 240 -1.88 -5.29 -20.07
CA THR A 240 -2.70 -4.92 -18.90
C THR A 240 -1.87 -4.06 -17.96
N LEU A 241 -2.41 -2.90 -17.61
CA LEU A 241 -1.89 -2.02 -16.57
C LEU A 241 -2.57 -2.36 -15.25
N VAL A 242 -1.80 -2.51 -14.17
CA VAL A 242 -2.31 -2.74 -12.81
C VAL A 242 -1.80 -1.60 -11.91
N ASN A 243 -2.70 -0.89 -11.25
CA ASN A 243 -2.32 0.13 -10.27
C ASN A 243 -2.96 -0.14 -8.91
N THR A 244 -2.13 -0.51 -7.95
CA THR A 244 -2.46 -0.70 -6.53
C THR A 244 -1.66 0.23 -5.61
N ALA A 245 -0.93 1.19 -6.21
CA ALA A 245 -0.06 2.11 -5.48
C ALA A 245 -0.80 3.40 -5.11
N ARG A 246 -0.83 4.37 -6.04
CA ARG A 246 -1.59 5.62 -5.91
C ARG A 246 -2.09 6.06 -7.28
N GLY A 247 -3.33 6.52 -7.36
CA GLY A 247 -3.93 6.93 -8.63
C GLY A 247 -3.15 8.02 -9.34
N ALA A 248 -2.78 9.07 -8.62
CA ALA A 248 -2.08 10.24 -9.19
C ALA A 248 -0.62 9.97 -9.64
N VAL A 249 -0.10 8.75 -9.51
CA VAL A 249 1.16 8.34 -10.18
C VAL A 249 0.95 8.22 -11.70
N ILE A 250 -0.29 7.98 -12.13
CA ILE A 250 -0.68 7.94 -13.52
C ILE A 250 -1.41 9.25 -13.86
N ASP A 251 -1.13 9.83 -15.03
CA ASP A 251 -1.99 10.87 -15.61
C ASP A 251 -3.33 10.22 -15.98
N GLU A 252 -4.31 10.34 -15.09
CA GLU A 252 -5.62 9.68 -15.24
C GLU A 252 -6.37 10.19 -16.48
N ALA A 253 -6.26 11.48 -16.79
CA ALA A 253 -6.90 12.03 -17.99
C ALA A 253 -6.26 11.47 -19.27
N ALA A 254 -4.94 11.31 -19.28
CA ALA A 254 -4.24 10.66 -20.40
C ALA A 254 -4.57 9.16 -20.46
N LEU A 255 -4.67 8.48 -19.34
CA LEU A 255 -5.07 7.07 -19.26
C LEU A 255 -6.45 6.84 -19.89
N ILE A 256 -7.44 7.66 -19.54
CA ILE A 256 -8.79 7.60 -20.12
C ILE A 256 -8.74 7.75 -21.63
N ARG A 257 -8.00 8.75 -22.14
CA ARG A 257 -7.85 8.97 -23.61
C ARG A 257 -7.18 7.77 -24.29
N VAL A 258 -6.07 7.29 -23.74
CA VAL A 258 -5.34 6.16 -24.32
C VAL A 258 -6.17 4.88 -24.31
N LEU A 259 -6.91 4.59 -23.25
CA LEU A 259 -7.79 3.41 -23.18
C LEU A 259 -8.97 3.50 -24.13
N ALA A 260 -9.47 4.69 -24.42
CA ALA A 260 -10.49 4.91 -25.45
C ALA A 260 -9.93 4.71 -26.88
N GLU A 261 -8.71 5.17 -27.15
CA GLU A 261 -7.98 4.99 -28.42
C GLU A 261 -7.48 3.56 -28.62
N ARG A 262 -7.16 2.86 -27.54
CA ARG A 262 -6.53 1.52 -27.49
C ARG A 262 -7.44 0.51 -26.74
N PRO A 263 -8.57 0.11 -27.34
CA PRO A 263 -9.50 -0.85 -26.69
C PRO A 263 -8.87 -2.24 -26.48
N ASP A 264 -7.73 -2.51 -27.11
CA ASP A 264 -6.90 -3.70 -26.88
C ASP A 264 -6.19 -3.69 -25.51
N LEU A 265 -5.90 -2.52 -24.95
CA LEU A 265 -5.34 -2.41 -23.59
C LEU A 265 -6.40 -2.68 -22.51
N PHE A 266 -5.96 -3.01 -21.31
CA PHE A 266 -6.83 -3.15 -20.14
C PHE A 266 -6.19 -2.50 -18.92
N ALA A 267 -6.99 -1.85 -18.07
CA ALA A 267 -6.53 -1.30 -16.82
C ALA A 267 -7.27 -1.92 -15.63
N VAL A 268 -6.52 -2.39 -14.64
CA VAL A 268 -7.02 -2.79 -13.32
C VAL A 268 -6.58 -1.71 -12.33
N LEU A 269 -7.53 -0.93 -11.86
CA LEU A 269 -7.29 0.22 -11.01
C LEU A 269 -7.93 0.00 -9.65
N ASP A 270 -7.10 -0.33 -8.66
CA ASP A 270 -7.55 -0.38 -7.27
C ASP A 270 -7.61 1.02 -6.64
N VAL A 271 -6.84 1.95 -7.22
CA VAL A 271 -6.74 3.34 -6.80
C VAL A 271 -6.93 4.29 -7.98
N THR A 272 -7.50 5.47 -7.73
CA THR A 272 -7.74 6.53 -8.70
C THR A 272 -7.21 7.87 -8.19
N ALA A 273 -7.06 8.86 -9.06
CA ALA A 273 -6.50 10.17 -8.68
C ALA A 273 -7.36 10.86 -7.60
N VAL A 274 -8.68 10.76 -7.75
CA VAL A 274 -9.68 11.13 -6.74
C VAL A 274 -10.49 9.87 -6.42
N GLU A 275 -10.73 9.57 -5.15
CA GLU A 275 -11.44 8.37 -4.69
C GLU A 275 -12.72 8.74 -3.92
N PRO A 276 -13.92 8.35 -4.42
CA PRO A 276 -14.17 7.72 -5.72
C PRO A 276 -13.93 8.69 -6.89
N PRO A 277 -13.76 8.19 -8.14
CA PRO A 277 -13.68 9.05 -9.31
C PRO A 277 -14.89 9.97 -9.42
N GLU A 278 -14.71 11.13 -10.04
CA GLU A 278 -15.82 12.04 -10.30
C GLU A 278 -16.96 11.35 -11.06
N PRO A 279 -18.25 11.66 -10.78
CA PRO A 279 -19.40 10.93 -11.36
C PRO A 279 -19.41 10.86 -12.89
N GLN A 280 -18.80 11.84 -13.58
CA GLN A 280 -18.70 11.91 -15.02
C GLN A 280 -17.40 11.28 -15.59
N SER A 281 -16.58 10.65 -14.74
CA SER A 281 -15.31 10.06 -15.18
C SER A 281 -15.51 8.98 -16.23
N GLY A 282 -14.72 9.05 -17.32
CA GLY A 282 -14.67 8.02 -18.35
C GLY A 282 -14.29 6.63 -17.82
N LEU A 283 -13.67 6.55 -16.65
CA LEU A 283 -13.33 5.28 -16.02
C LEU A 283 -14.55 4.39 -15.75
N TYR A 284 -15.73 4.98 -15.54
CA TYR A 284 -16.97 4.21 -15.32
C TYR A 284 -17.55 3.60 -16.58
N THR A 285 -17.25 4.18 -17.74
CA THR A 285 -17.90 3.80 -19.02
C THR A 285 -16.99 3.00 -19.95
N LEU A 286 -15.68 3.06 -19.77
CA LEU A 286 -14.71 2.34 -20.58
C LEU A 286 -14.84 0.82 -20.35
N PRO A 287 -15.02 0.01 -21.43
CA PRO A 287 -15.19 -1.45 -21.30
C PRO A 287 -13.88 -2.17 -20.91
N ASN A 288 -12.75 -1.52 -21.03
CA ASN A 288 -11.43 -2.04 -20.76
C ASN A 288 -10.81 -1.50 -19.44
N VAL A 289 -11.67 -1.13 -18.48
CA VAL A 289 -11.30 -0.72 -17.11
C VAL A 289 -11.99 -1.60 -16.09
N LEU A 290 -11.26 -2.04 -15.07
CA LEU A 290 -11.77 -2.64 -13.84
C LEU A 290 -11.42 -1.73 -12.67
N LEU A 291 -12.42 -1.20 -11.97
CA LEU A 291 -12.27 -0.45 -10.72
C LEU A 291 -12.59 -1.38 -9.55
N THR A 292 -11.75 -1.39 -8.51
CA THR A 292 -11.93 -2.31 -7.36
C THR A 292 -12.03 -1.62 -6.00
N GLY A 293 -11.94 -0.30 -5.98
CA GLY A 293 -12.32 0.51 -4.80
C GLY A 293 -11.38 0.39 -3.61
N HIS A 294 -10.07 0.33 -3.85
CA HIS A 294 -8.99 0.40 -2.85
C HIS A 294 -9.02 -0.77 -1.84
N VAL A 295 -9.15 -1.99 -2.36
CA VAL A 295 -9.26 -3.23 -1.57
C VAL A 295 -8.01 -4.12 -1.64
N ALA A 296 -6.98 -3.73 -2.39
CA ALA A 296 -5.76 -4.53 -2.55
C ALA A 296 -4.96 -4.70 -1.24
N GLY A 297 -5.03 -3.72 -0.34
CA GLY A 297 -4.43 -3.80 1.00
C GLY A 297 -5.23 -4.66 1.96
N THR A 298 -4.89 -4.61 3.25
CA THR A 298 -5.59 -5.40 4.27
C THR A 298 -7.05 -5.01 4.39
N VAL A 299 -7.93 -5.98 4.21
CA VAL A 299 -9.38 -5.86 4.39
C VAL A 299 -9.92 -7.00 5.26
N GLY A 300 -11.04 -6.80 5.92
CA GLY A 300 -11.70 -7.82 6.73
C GLY A 300 -10.74 -8.48 7.75
N THR A 301 -10.62 -9.80 7.72
CA THR A 301 -9.81 -10.58 8.65
C THR A 301 -8.30 -10.35 8.51
N GLU A 302 -7.83 -9.85 7.39
CA GLU A 302 -6.41 -9.53 7.15
C GLU A 302 -5.92 -8.42 8.07
N ARG A 303 -6.80 -7.51 8.50
CA ARG A 303 -6.48 -6.42 9.44
C ARG A 303 -5.89 -6.93 10.76
N ARG A 304 -6.16 -8.19 11.13
CA ARG A 304 -5.51 -8.85 12.28
C ARG A 304 -3.99 -8.92 12.19
N ALA A 305 -3.44 -8.96 10.97
CA ALA A 305 -2.00 -8.95 10.78
C ALA A 305 -1.36 -7.63 11.22
N LEU A 306 -2.05 -6.51 11.02
CA LEU A 306 -1.60 -5.19 11.47
C LEU A 306 -1.53 -5.13 13.01
N GLY A 307 -2.58 -5.62 13.67
CA GLY A 307 -2.65 -5.68 15.13
C GLY A 307 -1.59 -6.60 15.74
N ARG A 308 -1.34 -7.76 15.11
CA ARG A 308 -0.27 -8.67 15.55
C ARG A 308 1.10 -8.00 15.47
N LEU A 309 1.42 -7.34 14.34
CA LEU A 309 2.68 -6.63 14.19
C LEU A 309 2.85 -5.54 15.27
N VAL A 310 1.82 -4.72 15.48
CA VAL A 310 1.86 -3.68 16.53
C VAL A 310 2.02 -4.30 17.92
N LEU A 311 1.37 -5.42 18.20
CA LEU A 311 1.49 -6.12 19.48
C LEU A 311 2.90 -6.69 19.70
N ASP A 312 3.51 -7.24 18.64
CA ASP A 312 4.90 -7.73 18.69
C ASP A 312 5.88 -6.60 18.95
N GLU A 313 5.70 -5.45 18.30
CA GLU A 313 6.51 -4.25 18.55
C GLU A 313 6.30 -3.71 19.99
N LEU A 314 5.08 -3.74 20.49
CA LEU A 314 4.79 -3.35 21.87
C LEU A 314 5.45 -4.29 22.90
N ARG A 315 5.45 -5.59 22.66
CA ARG A 315 6.20 -6.58 23.49
C ARG A 315 7.69 -6.27 23.49
N ARG A 316 8.26 -5.95 22.31
CA ARG A 316 9.66 -5.56 22.18
C ARG A 316 9.95 -4.29 22.97
N LEU A 317 9.09 -3.28 22.83
CA LEU A 317 9.21 -2.01 23.55
C LEU A 317 9.22 -2.23 25.08
N THR A 318 8.26 -3.00 25.59
CA THR A 318 8.10 -3.22 27.05
C THR A 318 9.17 -4.11 27.64
N THR A 319 9.86 -4.91 26.82
CA THR A 319 10.98 -5.76 27.25
C THR A 319 12.35 -5.14 26.96
N GLY A 320 12.41 -3.92 26.41
CA GLY A 320 13.64 -3.22 26.08
C GLY A 320 14.39 -3.79 24.87
N LEU A 321 13.69 -4.57 24.01
CA LEU A 321 14.27 -5.09 22.77
C LEU A 321 14.17 -4.03 21.64
N PRO A 322 15.09 -4.03 20.67
CA PRO A 322 15.04 -3.13 19.53
C PRO A 322 13.75 -3.33 18.71
N LEU A 323 13.10 -2.24 18.32
CA LEU A 323 11.94 -2.28 17.41
C LEU A 323 12.40 -2.61 15.99
N LEU A 324 11.61 -3.41 15.26
CA LEU A 324 11.97 -3.92 13.93
C LEU A 324 11.35 -3.11 12.78
N HIS A 325 10.15 -2.56 13.01
CA HIS A 325 9.37 -1.89 11.95
C HIS A 325 9.35 -0.38 12.11
N THR A 326 10.46 0.19 12.59
CA THR A 326 10.61 1.64 12.71
C THR A 326 10.70 2.30 11.34
N VAL A 327 10.13 3.49 11.24
CA VAL A 327 10.21 4.35 10.04
C VAL A 327 11.31 5.38 10.26
N PRO A 328 12.42 5.34 9.50
CA PRO A 328 13.43 6.39 9.58
C PRO A 328 12.88 7.72 9.06
N ALA A 329 13.15 8.82 9.77
CA ALA A 329 12.72 10.16 9.38
C ALA A 329 13.12 10.50 7.94
N ALA A 330 14.37 10.20 7.56
CA ALA A 330 14.90 10.48 6.22
C ALA A 330 14.15 9.80 5.08
N SER A 331 13.47 8.66 5.33
CA SER A 331 12.74 7.90 4.31
C SER A 331 11.22 7.94 4.51
N ALA A 332 10.70 8.61 5.53
CA ALA A 332 9.28 8.65 5.82
C ALA A 332 8.45 9.24 4.67
N HIS A 333 8.99 10.24 3.96
CA HIS A 333 8.38 10.85 2.79
C HIS A 333 8.39 9.97 1.53
N LEU A 334 9.21 8.92 1.50
CA LEU A 334 9.32 7.95 0.38
C LEU A 334 8.45 6.72 0.59
N ARG A 335 7.93 6.49 1.80
CA ARG A 335 7.10 5.33 2.10
C ARG A 335 5.62 5.66 1.88
N ALA A 336 4.96 4.84 1.09
CA ALA A 336 3.54 4.98 0.77
C ALA A 336 2.66 4.71 1.97
#